data_2c3b78d13d6942dced39aa1c8e2b6aa1
#
_entry.id   2c3b78d13d6942dced39aa1c8e2b6aa1
#
_cell.length_a   1.000
_cell.length_b   1.000
_cell.length_c   1.000
_cell.angle_alpha   90.00
_cell.angle_beta   90.00
_cell.angle_gamma   90.00
#
_symmetry.space_group_name_H-M   'P 1'
#
loop_
_entity.id
_entity.type
_entity.pdbx_description
1 polymer ?
#
loop_
_entity_poly.entity_id
_entity_poly.type
_entity_poly.pdbx_seq_one_letter_code
_entity_poly.pdbx_strand_id
1 'polypeptide(L)'
;MKDHELGHYYTLGHLSQITGLTDRTLRTYLKNGILDGEKINGIWHFTEQQLDSFLRHPTVRPSIQAKNNAIVYDFMLDTKKSEPRACVVLDLPDLDPKEASRFFCDAICYGDYRDLRFSLDAVASPRVILSGPMEQILSLVNSYNSTR
;
A
#
# COMPACT_ATOMS: atom_id res chain seq x y z
N MET A 1 -11.03 -9.48 -15.67
CA MET A 1 -10.76 -9.51 -17.08
C MET A 1 -10.55 -8.13 -17.68
N LYS A 2 -11.47 -7.24 -17.48
CA LYS A 2 -11.34 -5.87 -17.97
C LYS A 2 -10.08 -5.18 -17.47
N ASP A 3 -9.76 -5.40 -16.21
CA ASP A 3 -8.60 -4.76 -15.61
C ASP A 3 -7.31 -5.20 -16.28
N HIS A 4 -7.22 -6.47 -16.66
CA HIS A 4 -6.05 -6.95 -17.38
C HIS A 4 -5.95 -6.37 -18.78
N GLU A 5 -7.10 -6.24 -19.43
CA GLU A 5 -7.14 -5.64 -20.76
C GLU A 5 -6.69 -4.20 -20.73
N LEU A 6 -7.02 -3.49 -19.66
CA LEU A 6 -6.62 -2.11 -19.48
C LEU A 6 -5.23 -1.97 -18.86
N GLY A 7 -4.57 -3.09 -18.54
CA GLY A 7 -3.25 -3.07 -17.95
C GLY A 7 -3.22 -2.62 -16.50
N HIS A 8 -4.39 -2.53 -15.86
CA HIS A 8 -4.45 -2.07 -14.47
C HIS A 8 -4.47 -3.26 -13.53
N TYR A 9 -3.29 -3.67 -13.10
CA TYR A 9 -3.14 -4.78 -12.17
C TYR A 9 -1.93 -4.54 -11.29
N TYR A 10 -1.83 -5.34 -10.23
CA TYR A 10 -0.69 -5.31 -9.32
C TYR A 10 0.04 -6.65 -9.35
N THR A 11 1.33 -6.60 -9.12
CA THR A 11 2.15 -7.80 -9.02
C THR A 11 2.32 -8.19 -7.55
N LEU A 12 2.95 -9.32 -7.31
CA LEU A 12 3.25 -9.76 -5.95
C LEU A 12 4.18 -8.76 -5.25
N GLY A 13 5.15 -8.23 -5.99
CA GLY A 13 6.04 -7.19 -5.47
C GLY A 13 5.28 -5.93 -5.07
N HIS A 14 4.29 -5.54 -5.87
CA HIS A 14 3.44 -4.40 -5.52
C HIS A 14 2.67 -4.66 -4.23
N LEU A 15 2.11 -5.85 -4.06
CA LEU A 15 1.38 -6.20 -2.84
C LEU A 15 2.31 -6.15 -1.63
N SER A 16 3.55 -6.55 -1.78
CA SER A 16 4.53 -6.44 -0.72
C SER A 16 4.77 -4.98 -0.33
N GLN A 17 4.88 -4.09 -1.32
CA GLN A 17 5.03 -2.65 -1.05
C GLN A 17 3.81 -2.08 -0.34
N ILE A 18 2.62 -2.46 -0.78
CA ILE A 18 1.37 -1.92 -0.24
C ILE A 18 1.14 -2.40 1.20
N THR A 19 1.41 -3.65 1.48
CA THR A 19 1.06 -4.26 2.76
C THR A 19 2.20 -4.32 3.75
N GLY A 20 3.43 -4.26 3.27
CA GLY A 20 4.60 -4.51 4.11
C GLY A 20 4.81 -5.98 4.42
N LEU A 21 4.00 -6.86 3.86
CA LEU A 21 4.16 -8.31 4.06
C LEU A 21 5.23 -8.85 3.13
N THR A 22 5.91 -9.91 3.58
CA THR A 22 6.97 -10.52 2.76
C THR A 22 6.38 -11.33 1.62
N ASP A 23 7.19 -11.55 0.61
CA ASP A 23 6.83 -12.42 -0.51
C ASP A 23 6.41 -13.80 -0.02
N ARG A 24 7.15 -14.32 0.94
CA ARG A 24 6.85 -15.64 1.52
C ARG A 24 5.48 -15.67 2.16
N THR A 25 5.13 -14.65 2.94
CA THR A 25 3.83 -14.57 3.59
C THR A 25 2.71 -14.47 2.55
N LEU A 26 2.92 -13.66 1.52
CA LEU A 26 1.94 -13.51 0.45
C LEU A 26 1.71 -14.82 -0.29
N ARG A 27 2.78 -15.58 -0.56
CA ARG A 27 2.65 -16.88 -1.21
C ARG A 27 1.92 -17.88 -0.34
N THR A 28 2.11 -17.81 0.98
CA THR A 28 1.36 -18.64 1.91
C THR A 28 -0.13 -18.32 1.84
N TYR A 29 -0.48 -17.05 1.76
CA TYR A 29 -1.88 -16.64 1.63
C TYR A 29 -2.48 -17.08 0.30
N LEU A 30 -1.70 -17.06 -0.78
CA LEU A 30 -2.15 -17.61 -2.07
C LEU A 30 -2.47 -19.10 -1.95
N LYS A 31 -1.57 -19.83 -1.29
CA LYS A 31 -1.72 -21.27 -1.13
C LYS A 31 -2.95 -21.61 -0.30
N ASN A 32 -3.27 -20.79 0.69
CA ASN A 32 -4.40 -21.03 1.59
C ASN A 32 -5.72 -20.44 1.09
N GLY A 33 -5.72 -19.79 -0.06
CA GLY A 33 -6.94 -19.22 -0.63
C GLY A 33 -7.35 -17.88 -0.02
N ILE A 34 -6.51 -17.31 0.82
CA ILE A 34 -6.79 -16.01 1.45
C ILE A 34 -6.54 -14.88 0.46
N LEU A 35 -5.49 -15.04 -0.34
CA LEU A 35 -5.17 -14.09 -1.41
C LEU A 35 -5.54 -14.76 -2.73
N ASP A 36 -6.30 -14.04 -3.56
CA ASP A 36 -6.75 -14.55 -4.85
C ASP A 36 -6.11 -13.72 -5.96
N GLY A 37 -5.65 -14.40 -6.99
CA GLY A 37 -5.02 -13.75 -8.12
C GLY A 37 -4.94 -14.69 -9.30
N GLU A 38 -4.36 -14.21 -10.38
CA GLU A 38 -4.22 -15.00 -11.60
C GLU A 38 -2.75 -15.02 -12.02
N LYS A 39 -2.26 -16.21 -12.36
CA LYS A 39 -0.87 -16.35 -12.81
C LYS A 39 -0.84 -16.33 -14.34
N ILE A 40 -0.23 -15.31 -14.90
CA ILE A 40 -0.14 -15.11 -16.35
C ILE A 40 1.33 -15.09 -16.74
N ASN A 41 1.73 -16.02 -17.59
CA ASN A 41 3.12 -16.14 -18.03
C ASN A 41 4.09 -16.21 -16.85
N GLY A 42 3.70 -16.96 -15.82
CA GLY A 42 4.55 -17.15 -14.64
C GLY A 42 4.55 -16.02 -13.65
N ILE A 43 3.78 -14.97 -13.89
CA ILE A 43 3.73 -13.80 -13.03
C ILE A 43 2.34 -13.64 -12.44
N TRP A 44 2.27 -13.45 -11.12
CA TRP A 44 1.00 -13.22 -10.43
C TRP A 44 0.47 -11.83 -10.74
N HIS A 45 -0.81 -11.77 -11.12
CA HIS A 45 -1.54 -10.53 -11.39
C HIS A 45 -2.73 -10.43 -10.45
N PHE A 46 -2.91 -9.27 -9.85
CA PHE A 46 -4.01 -9.01 -8.92
C PHE A 46 -4.77 -7.77 -9.38
N THR A 47 -6.08 -7.90 -9.50
CA THR A 47 -6.93 -6.76 -9.85
C THR A 47 -7.13 -5.85 -8.63
N GLU A 48 -7.67 -4.67 -8.87
CA GLU A 48 -8.03 -3.77 -7.76
C GLU A 48 -9.01 -4.43 -6.80
N GLN A 49 -9.96 -5.17 -7.33
CA GLN A 49 -10.95 -5.85 -6.51
C GLN A 49 -10.32 -6.94 -5.66
N GLN A 50 -9.39 -7.70 -6.23
CA GLN A 50 -8.70 -8.74 -5.48
C GLN A 50 -7.81 -8.13 -4.39
N LEU A 51 -7.15 -7.02 -4.69
CA LEU A 51 -6.38 -6.31 -3.69
C LEU A 51 -7.28 -5.81 -2.56
N ASP A 52 -8.40 -5.18 -2.89
CA ASP A 52 -9.33 -4.66 -1.89
C ASP A 52 -9.83 -5.78 -0.97
N SER A 53 -10.23 -6.91 -1.55
CA SER A 53 -10.71 -8.06 -0.78
C SER A 53 -9.63 -8.58 0.17
N PHE A 54 -8.39 -8.62 -0.30
CA PHE A 54 -7.25 -9.05 0.50
C PHE A 54 -7.01 -8.12 1.69
N LEU A 55 -7.02 -6.81 1.44
CA LEU A 55 -6.77 -5.83 2.49
C LEU A 55 -7.85 -5.84 3.57
N ARG A 56 -9.06 -6.26 3.22
CA ARG A 56 -10.19 -6.33 4.16
C ARG A 56 -10.30 -7.66 4.87
N HIS A 57 -9.52 -8.65 4.46
CA HIS A 57 -9.66 -10.00 5.00
C HIS A 57 -9.34 -10.02 6.51
N PRO A 58 -10.20 -10.65 7.33
CA PRO A 58 -10.02 -10.63 8.78
C PRO A 58 -8.70 -11.23 9.26
N THR A 59 -8.13 -12.18 8.51
CA THR A 59 -6.85 -12.79 8.86
C THR A 59 -5.69 -11.85 8.53
N VAL A 60 -5.82 -11.05 7.48
CA VAL A 60 -4.75 -10.19 6.97
C VAL A 60 -4.70 -8.85 7.69
N ARG A 61 -5.86 -8.31 8.02
CA ARG A 61 -5.98 -6.97 8.56
C ARG A 61 -5.13 -6.70 9.81
N PRO A 62 -5.10 -7.61 10.81
CA PRO A 62 -4.26 -7.36 11.99
C PRO A 62 -2.77 -7.25 11.64
N SER A 63 -2.29 -8.01 10.66
CA SER A 63 -0.90 -7.94 10.22
C SER A 63 -0.60 -6.59 9.59
N ILE A 64 -1.53 -6.06 8.80
CA ILE A 64 -1.36 -4.75 8.17
C ILE A 64 -1.37 -3.66 9.24
N GLN A 65 -2.26 -3.75 10.23
CA GLN A 65 -2.30 -2.78 11.32
C GLN A 65 -1.01 -2.79 12.14
N ALA A 66 -0.43 -3.97 12.35
CA ALA A 66 0.85 -4.08 13.03
C ALA A 66 1.95 -3.38 12.23
N LYS A 67 1.93 -3.51 10.90
CA LYS A 67 2.89 -2.81 10.04
C LYS A 67 2.68 -1.30 10.07
N ASN A 68 1.43 -0.83 10.14
CA ASN A 68 1.15 0.59 10.32
C ASN A 68 1.88 1.14 11.52
N ASN A 69 1.70 0.48 12.66
CA ASN A 69 2.33 0.92 13.90
C ASN A 69 3.84 0.86 13.83
N ALA A 70 4.37 -0.17 13.16
CA ALA A 70 5.81 -0.35 13.00
C ALA A 70 6.44 0.80 12.21
N ILE A 71 5.76 1.28 11.17
CA ILE A 71 6.31 2.38 10.36
C ILE A 71 6.54 3.62 11.23
N VAL A 72 5.54 3.99 12.02
CA VAL A 72 5.64 5.17 12.90
C VAL A 72 6.70 4.93 13.97
N TYR A 73 6.67 3.77 14.60
CA TYR A 73 7.59 3.44 15.68
C TYR A 73 9.03 3.45 15.19
N ASP A 74 9.31 2.83 14.06
CA ASP A 74 10.65 2.81 13.48
C ASP A 74 11.13 4.20 13.13
N PHE A 75 10.25 5.05 12.61
CA PHE A 75 10.60 6.42 12.30
C PHE A 75 11.02 7.17 13.55
N MET A 76 10.28 7.01 14.64
CA MET A 76 10.56 7.69 15.89
C MET A 76 11.85 7.19 16.55
N LEU A 77 12.14 5.90 16.40
CA LEU A 77 13.34 5.31 16.98
C LEU A 77 14.62 5.69 16.23
N ASP A 78 14.52 5.93 14.94
CA ASP A 78 15.68 6.25 14.14
C ASP A 78 16.07 7.71 14.33
N THR A 79 17.10 7.94 15.15
CA THR A 79 17.58 9.28 15.47
C THR A 79 18.77 9.69 14.65
N LYS A 80 19.28 8.81 13.78
CA LYS A 80 20.50 9.09 12.99
C LYS A 80 20.18 9.22 11.51
N LYS A 81 19.29 10.16 11.21
CA LYS A 81 18.90 10.41 9.83
C LYS A 81 19.92 11.33 9.16
N SER A 82 20.36 10.95 7.96
CA SER A 82 21.37 11.69 7.21
C SER A 82 20.78 12.78 6.33
N GLU A 83 19.47 12.80 6.15
CA GLU A 83 18.77 13.78 5.32
C GLU A 83 17.42 14.05 5.93
N PRO A 84 16.75 15.15 5.54
CA PRO A 84 15.40 15.42 6.05
C PRO A 84 14.45 14.30 5.67
N ARG A 85 13.76 13.77 6.66
CA ARG A 85 12.80 12.70 6.48
C ARG A 85 11.52 13.08 7.21
N ALA A 86 10.42 12.48 6.77
CA ALA A 86 9.12 12.75 7.37
C ALA A 86 8.34 11.46 7.53
N CYS A 87 7.46 11.46 8.51
CA CYS A 87 6.47 10.42 8.66
C CYS A 87 5.13 11.13 8.84
N VAL A 88 4.17 10.83 7.98
CA VAL A 88 2.85 11.46 8.05
C VAL A 88 1.77 10.42 8.18
N VAL A 89 0.74 10.77 8.92
CA VAL A 89 -0.47 9.97 9.04
C VAL A 89 -1.61 10.83 8.49
N LEU A 90 -2.26 10.33 7.43
CA LEU A 90 -3.38 11.03 6.82
C LEU A 90 -4.67 10.28 7.14
N ASP A 91 -5.61 10.95 7.78
CA ASP A 91 -6.96 10.43 7.98
C ASP A 91 -7.87 11.14 6.98
N LEU A 92 -8.55 10.37 6.16
CA LEU A 92 -9.34 10.90 5.04
C LEU A 92 -10.79 10.42 5.16
N PRO A 93 -11.51 10.87 6.20
CA PRO A 93 -12.85 10.33 6.49
C PRO A 93 -13.89 10.66 5.43
N ASP A 94 -13.65 11.68 4.62
CA ASP A 94 -14.58 12.10 3.57
C ASP A 94 -14.29 11.45 2.23
N LEU A 95 -13.27 10.60 2.16
CA LEU A 95 -12.86 9.97 0.90
C LEU A 95 -13.38 8.54 0.83
N ASP A 96 -13.87 8.15 -0.35
CA ASP A 96 -14.25 6.76 -0.58
C ASP A 96 -13.03 5.85 -0.44
N PRO A 97 -13.15 4.76 0.35
CA PRO A 97 -12.01 3.87 0.56
C PRO A 97 -11.39 3.31 -0.71
N LYS A 98 -12.20 3.03 -1.73
CA LYS A 98 -11.68 2.51 -3.00
C LYS A 98 -10.89 3.56 -3.77
N GLU A 99 -11.32 4.82 -3.70
CA GLU A 99 -10.59 5.91 -4.34
C GLU A 99 -9.27 6.16 -3.64
N ALA A 100 -9.27 6.11 -2.32
CA ALA A 100 -8.03 6.25 -1.55
C ALA A 100 -7.05 5.13 -1.90
N SER A 101 -7.55 3.91 -1.94
CA SER A 101 -6.72 2.76 -2.28
C SER A 101 -6.13 2.90 -3.67
N ARG A 102 -6.95 3.25 -4.64
CA ARG A 102 -6.49 3.40 -6.02
C ARG A 102 -5.40 4.46 -6.13
N PHE A 103 -5.65 5.65 -5.57
CA PHE A 103 -4.69 6.74 -5.70
C PHE A 103 -3.35 6.38 -5.07
N PHE A 104 -3.38 5.95 -3.81
CA PHE A 104 -2.12 5.74 -3.08
C PHE A 104 -1.39 4.48 -3.52
N CYS A 105 -2.11 3.40 -3.80
CA CYS A 105 -1.47 2.19 -4.29
C CYS A 105 -0.83 2.41 -5.65
N ASP A 106 -1.51 3.13 -6.54
CA ASP A 106 -0.96 3.42 -7.87
C ASP A 106 0.25 4.34 -7.75
N ALA A 107 0.19 5.35 -6.88
CA ALA A 107 1.32 6.26 -6.70
C ALA A 107 2.55 5.53 -6.19
N ILE A 108 2.37 4.63 -5.24
CA ILE A 108 3.49 3.87 -4.67
C ILE A 108 4.03 2.84 -5.66
N CYS A 109 3.17 2.15 -6.38
CA CYS A 109 3.59 1.04 -7.24
C CYS A 109 4.08 1.51 -8.61
N TYR A 110 3.49 2.56 -9.14
CA TYR A 110 3.79 3.03 -10.50
C TYR A 110 4.39 4.41 -10.55
N GLY A 111 4.48 5.09 -9.41
CA GLY A 111 5.11 6.39 -9.33
C GLY A 111 6.61 6.29 -9.19
N ASP A 112 7.25 7.44 -9.11
CA ASP A 112 8.70 7.54 -9.02
C ASP A 112 9.15 7.79 -7.59
N TYR A 113 8.60 7.01 -6.67
CA TYR A 113 8.95 7.11 -5.24
C TYR A 113 9.82 5.94 -4.85
N ARG A 114 10.99 6.26 -4.27
CA ARG A 114 11.93 5.27 -3.75
C ARG A 114 12.02 5.47 -2.25
N ASP A 115 12.37 4.45 -1.53
CA ASP A 115 12.58 4.54 -0.08
C ASP A 115 11.37 5.02 0.71
N LEU A 116 10.17 4.98 0.12
CA LEU A 116 8.95 5.28 0.85
C LEU A 116 8.41 4.00 1.47
N ARG A 117 8.18 4.07 2.78
CA ARG A 117 7.37 3.06 3.46
C ARG A 117 5.94 3.54 3.46
N PHE A 118 5.04 2.63 3.26
CA PHE A 118 3.64 2.96 3.01
C PHE A 118 2.75 1.94 3.68
N SER A 119 1.64 2.41 4.21
CA SER A 119 0.59 1.53 4.68
C SER A 119 -0.76 2.21 4.52
N LEU A 120 -1.76 1.42 4.20
CA LEU A 120 -3.11 1.90 3.98
C LEU A 120 -4.09 1.02 4.73
N ASP A 121 -4.92 1.63 5.56
CA ASP A 121 -6.08 0.97 6.16
C ASP A 121 -7.32 1.66 5.59
N ALA A 122 -8.05 0.97 4.72
CA ALA A 122 -9.17 1.54 3.98
C ALA A 122 -10.46 0.77 4.21
N VAL A 123 -10.63 0.16 5.38
CA VAL A 123 -11.84 -0.63 5.65
C VAL A 123 -13.02 0.27 5.98
N ALA A 124 -12.84 1.22 6.86
CA ALA A 124 -13.91 2.14 7.24
C ALA A 124 -13.58 3.55 6.77
N SER A 125 -12.71 4.21 7.49
CA SER A 125 -12.24 5.56 7.15
C SER A 125 -10.79 5.43 6.69
N PRO A 126 -10.45 5.86 5.49
CA PRO A 126 -9.10 5.65 4.98
C PRO A 126 -8.05 6.34 5.86
N ARG A 127 -7.01 5.59 6.18
CA ARG A 127 -5.83 6.10 6.88
C ARG A 127 -4.61 5.67 6.10
N VAL A 128 -3.76 6.64 5.76
CA VAL A 128 -2.54 6.39 5.00
C VAL A 128 -1.36 6.82 5.85
N ILE A 129 -0.36 5.97 5.94
CA ILE A 129 0.88 6.28 6.65
C ILE A 129 2.01 6.24 5.63
N LEU A 130 2.80 7.31 5.62
CA LEU A 130 3.93 7.45 4.70
C LEU A 130 5.17 7.81 5.51
N SER A 131 6.28 7.17 5.24
CA SER A 131 7.56 7.48 5.87
C SER A 131 8.66 7.42 4.83
N GLY A 132 9.51 8.44 4.81
CA GLY A 132 10.61 8.45 3.86
C GLY A 132 11.22 9.83 3.70
N PRO A 133 11.98 10.05 2.62
CA PRO A 133 12.56 11.36 2.35
C PRO A 133 11.48 12.44 2.30
N MET A 134 11.73 13.54 3.00
CA MET A 134 10.72 14.61 3.12
C MET A 134 10.25 15.13 1.77
N GLU A 135 11.18 15.24 0.84
CA GLU A 135 10.89 15.71 -0.52
C GLU A 135 9.86 14.81 -1.22
N GLN A 136 10.02 13.49 -1.08
CA GLN A 136 9.08 12.54 -1.68
C GLN A 136 7.73 12.57 -0.99
N ILE A 137 7.73 12.68 0.34
CA ILE A 137 6.49 12.79 1.12
C ILE A 137 5.71 14.02 0.67
N LEU A 138 6.36 15.18 0.58
CA LEU A 138 5.70 16.40 0.16
C LEU A 138 5.16 16.30 -1.27
N SER A 139 5.94 15.69 -2.16
CA SER A 139 5.52 15.49 -3.55
C SER A 139 4.24 14.67 -3.61
N LEU A 140 4.19 13.56 -2.89
CA LEU A 140 3.03 12.68 -2.91
C LEU A 140 1.80 13.35 -2.28
N VAL A 141 1.98 13.99 -1.13
CA VAL A 141 0.87 14.65 -0.45
C VAL A 141 0.33 15.80 -1.31
N ASN A 142 1.21 16.59 -1.92
CA ASN A 142 0.79 17.67 -2.80
C ASN A 142 0.07 17.15 -4.04
N SER A 143 0.54 16.04 -4.60
CA SER A 143 -0.11 15.41 -5.74
C SER A 143 -1.53 14.99 -5.38
N TYR A 144 -1.70 14.35 -4.23
CA TYR A 144 -3.03 13.98 -3.75
C TYR A 144 -3.92 15.21 -3.56
N ASN A 145 -3.37 16.23 -2.90
CA ASN A 145 -4.14 17.43 -2.60
C ASN A 145 -4.60 18.16 -3.87
N SER A 146 -3.81 18.07 -4.93
CA SER A 146 -4.13 18.70 -6.21
C SER A 146 -5.29 18.03 -6.94
N THR A 147 -5.58 16.77 -6.60
CA THR A 147 -6.67 16.03 -7.25
C THR A 147 -8.03 16.30 -6.61
N ARG A 148 -8.08 17.03 -5.54
CA ARG A 148 -9.32 17.29 -4.79
C ARG A 148 -10.14 18.49 -5.28
#